data_edad41da06c277c5a9237488703d34b8
#
_entry.id   edad41da06c277c5a9237488703d34b8
#
_cell.length_a   1.000
_cell.length_b   1.000
_cell.length_c   1.000
_cell.angle_alpha   90.00
_cell.angle_beta   90.00
_cell.angle_gamma   90.00
#
_symmetry.space_group_name_H-M   'P 1'
#
loop_
_entity.id
_entity.type
_entity.pdbx_description
1 polymer ?
#
loop_
_entity_poly.entity_id
_entity_poly.type
_entity_poly.pdbx_seq_one_letter_code
_entity_poly.pdbx_strand_id
1 'polypeptide(L)'
;MNKEAQMMLVPKGNLEGYIRAANEYPMLTAEEEKELSERLYYQGDLDAAKALILSHLRFVIHVARGYSGYGLPQADLIQEGNIGLMKAVKRFNPEVGVRLVS
;
A
#
# COMPACT_ATOMS: atom_id res chain seq x y z
N MET A 1 1.99 0.65 19.51
CA MET A 1 1.81 0.78 18.06
C MET A 1 0.79 -0.25 17.60
N ASN A 2 -0.21 0.15 16.82
CA ASN A 2 -1.21 -0.80 16.37
C ASN A 2 -0.70 -1.65 15.20
N LYS A 3 -1.44 -2.71 14.88
CA LYS A 3 -1.06 -3.65 13.82
C LYS A 3 -0.94 -2.94 12.46
N GLU A 4 -1.83 -2.00 12.17
CA GLU A 4 -1.85 -1.29 10.89
C GLU A 4 -0.61 -0.44 10.69
N ALA A 5 -0.17 0.27 11.73
CA ALA A 5 1.04 1.08 11.66
C ALA A 5 2.28 0.20 11.44
N GLN A 6 2.30 -1.00 12.05
CA GLN A 6 3.40 -1.93 11.89
C GLN A 6 3.51 -2.46 10.47
N MET A 7 2.37 -2.60 9.76
CA MET A 7 2.37 -3.09 8.38
C MET A 7 2.98 -2.12 7.39
N MET A 8 3.20 -0.86 7.77
CA MET A 8 3.86 0.11 6.91
C MET A 8 5.38 0.02 6.98
N LEU A 9 5.91 -0.73 7.96
CA LEU A 9 7.35 -0.97 8.10
C LEU A 9 7.63 -2.43 7.75
N VAL A 10 8.54 -2.65 6.82
CA VAL A 10 8.86 -4.01 6.35
C VAL A 10 9.96 -4.59 7.23
N PRO A 11 9.67 -5.65 8.00
CA PRO A 11 10.69 -6.26 8.84
C PRO A 11 11.68 -7.06 8.00
N LYS A 12 12.95 -6.96 8.33
CA LYS A 12 13.98 -7.72 7.63
C LYS A 12 14.06 -9.17 8.10
N GLY A 13 13.67 -9.42 9.37
CA GLY A 13 13.81 -10.72 10.00
C GLY A 13 12.63 -11.66 9.82
N ASN A 14 11.47 -11.17 9.43
CA ASN A 14 10.26 -11.99 9.28
C ASN A 14 9.45 -11.57 8.08
N LEU A 15 10.08 -11.62 6.91
CA LEU A 15 9.45 -11.20 5.67
C LEU A 15 8.25 -12.07 5.30
N GLU A 16 8.35 -13.39 5.50
CA GLU A 16 7.23 -14.30 5.19
C GLU A 16 5.99 -13.99 5.99
N GLY A 17 6.14 -13.69 7.28
CA GLY A 17 5.03 -13.29 8.14
C GLY A 17 4.42 -11.98 7.70
N TYR A 18 5.25 -11.04 7.28
CA TYR A 18 4.79 -9.76 6.74
C TYR A 18 3.94 -9.97 5.47
N ILE A 19 4.44 -10.77 4.53
CA ILE A 19 3.73 -11.06 3.28
C ILE A 19 2.40 -11.75 3.56
N ARG A 20 2.39 -12.72 4.48
CA ARG A 20 1.16 -13.41 4.85
C ARG A 20 0.13 -12.44 5.43
N ALA A 21 0.56 -11.57 6.34
CA ALA A 21 -0.33 -10.59 6.94
C ALA A 21 -0.86 -9.59 5.91
N ALA A 22 -0.02 -9.15 4.98
CA ALA A 22 -0.43 -8.26 3.90
C ALA A 22 -1.51 -8.90 3.02
N ASN A 23 -1.40 -10.20 2.76
CA ASN A 23 -2.37 -10.93 1.95
C ASN A 23 -3.73 -11.11 2.65
N GLU A 24 -3.80 -10.89 3.96
CA GLU A 24 -5.05 -10.98 4.70
C GLU A 24 -5.92 -9.72 4.58
N TYR A 25 -5.33 -8.59 4.18
CA TYR A 25 -6.11 -7.38 3.98
C TYR A 25 -6.98 -7.51 2.74
N PRO A 26 -8.28 -7.19 2.83
CA PRO A 26 -9.17 -7.30 1.67
C PRO A 26 -8.83 -6.28 0.60
N MET A 27 -9.07 -6.65 -0.64
CA MET A 27 -8.97 -5.72 -1.75
C MET A 27 -10.21 -4.84 -1.77
N LEU A 28 -10.03 -3.58 -2.13
CA LEU A 28 -11.13 -2.64 -2.22
C LEU A 28 -11.81 -2.72 -3.59
N THR A 29 -13.12 -2.56 -3.60
CA THR A 29 -13.85 -2.35 -4.85
C THR A 29 -13.53 -0.95 -5.37
N ALA A 30 -13.86 -0.70 -6.64
CA ALA A 30 -13.67 0.63 -7.23
C ALA A 30 -14.45 1.70 -6.46
N GLU A 31 -15.67 1.38 -6.01
CA GLU A 31 -16.49 2.30 -5.24
C GLU A 31 -15.90 2.58 -3.87
N GLU A 32 -15.41 1.55 -3.18
CA GLU A 32 -14.78 1.73 -1.87
C GLU A 32 -13.52 2.57 -1.98
N GLU A 33 -12.69 2.30 -2.98
CA GLU A 33 -11.48 3.07 -3.22
C GLU A 33 -11.79 4.54 -3.51
N LYS A 34 -12.82 4.79 -4.32
CA LYS A 34 -13.25 6.15 -4.63
C LYS A 34 -13.72 6.88 -3.38
N GLU A 35 -14.54 6.24 -2.57
CA GLU A 35 -15.04 6.83 -1.32
C GLU A 35 -13.89 7.21 -0.39
N LEU A 36 -12.95 6.29 -0.17
CA LEU A 36 -11.80 6.53 0.69
C LEU A 36 -10.90 7.63 0.12
N SER A 37 -10.71 7.63 -1.19
CA SER A 37 -9.90 8.66 -1.87
C SER A 37 -10.53 10.04 -1.73
N GLU A 38 -11.85 10.14 -1.85
CA GLU A 38 -12.55 11.40 -1.66
C GLU A 38 -12.46 11.88 -0.22
N ARG A 39 -12.59 10.98 0.76
CA ARG A 39 -12.45 11.34 2.17
C ARG A 39 -11.05 11.87 2.46
N LEU A 40 -10.04 11.25 1.89
CA LEU A 40 -8.67 11.72 2.06
C LEU A 40 -8.46 13.07 1.37
N TYR A 41 -8.90 13.17 0.12
CA TYR A 41 -8.64 14.35 -0.72
C TYR A 41 -9.35 15.60 -0.20
N TYR A 42 -10.63 15.46 0.15
CA TYR A 42 -11.44 16.61 0.57
C TYR A 42 -11.44 16.86 2.07
N GLN A 43 -11.24 15.84 2.90
CA GLN A 43 -11.35 15.96 4.35
C GLN A 43 -10.03 15.72 5.08
N GLY A 44 -8.99 15.29 4.37
CA GLY A 44 -7.72 14.96 5.01
C GLY A 44 -7.81 13.76 5.95
N ASP A 45 -8.70 12.81 5.67
CA ASP A 45 -8.94 11.65 6.53
C ASP A 45 -7.77 10.68 6.46
N LEU A 46 -6.95 10.66 7.52
CA LEU A 46 -5.76 9.81 7.56
C LEU A 46 -6.09 8.34 7.72
N ASP A 47 -7.24 7.99 8.31
CA ASP A 47 -7.67 6.60 8.39
C ASP A 47 -8.01 6.07 6.99
N ALA A 48 -8.59 6.92 6.15
CA ALA A 48 -8.83 6.57 4.75
C ALA A 48 -7.51 6.33 4.01
N ALA A 49 -6.49 7.16 4.28
CA ALA A 49 -5.17 6.96 3.69
C ALA A 49 -4.56 5.62 4.09
N LYS A 50 -4.66 5.26 5.37
CA LYS A 50 -4.17 3.97 5.86
C LYS A 50 -4.88 2.81 5.18
N ALA A 51 -6.20 2.87 5.06
CA ALA A 51 -6.97 1.82 4.40
C ALA A 51 -6.55 1.65 2.94
N LEU A 52 -6.33 2.75 2.24
CA LEU A 52 -5.87 2.72 0.85
C LEU A 52 -4.50 2.06 0.73
N ILE A 53 -3.56 2.42 1.60
CA ILE A 53 -2.21 1.86 1.58
C ILE A 53 -2.24 0.36 1.88
N LEU A 54 -2.94 -0.03 2.95
CA LEU A 54 -2.98 -1.43 3.38
C LEU A 54 -3.62 -2.34 2.33
N SER A 55 -4.64 -1.86 1.64
CA SER A 55 -5.32 -2.65 0.60
C SER A 55 -4.45 -2.86 -0.64
N HIS A 56 -3.36 -2.10 -0.82
CA HIS A 56 -2.49 -2.20 -1.98
C HIS A 56 -1.13 -2.83 -1.67
N LEU A 57 -0.92 -3.32 -0.44
CA LEU A 57 0.36 -3.94 -0.08
C LEU A 57 0.67 -5.18 -0.93
N ARG A 58 -0.35 -5.96 -1.29
CA ARG A 58 -0.16 -7.12 -2.17
C ARG A 58 0.41 -6.72 -3.53
N PHE A 59 -0.06 -5.62 -4.06
CA PHE A 59 0.43 -5.11 -5.34
C PHE A 59 1.90 -4.73 -5.24
N VAL A 60 2.28 -4.05 -4.17
CA VAL A 60 3.68 -3.66 -3.93
C VAL A 60 4.57 -4.90 -3.84
N ILE A 61 4.14 -5.90 -3.09
CA ILE A 61 4.89 -7.14 -2.95
C ILE A 61 5.04 -7.86 -4.29
N HIS A 62 3.97 -7.90 -5.07
CA HIS A 62 3.98 -8.53 -6.39
C HIS A 62 4.99 -7.85 -7.33
N VAL A 63 4.99 -6.52 -7.35
CA VAL A 63 5.93 -5.75 -8.17
C VAL A 63 7.36 -5.98 -7.69
N ALA A 64 7.58 -5.96 -6.37
CA ALA A 64 8.90 -6.16 -5.80
C ALA A 64 9.49 -7.53 -6.17
N ARG A 65 8.65 -8.56 -6.23
CA ARG A 65 9.09 -9.90 -6.64
C ARG A 65 9.59 -9.94 -8.08
N GLY A 66 9.07 -9.07 -8.93
CA GLY A 66 9.53 -8.96 -10.31
C GLY A 66 10.95 -8.42 -10.43
N TYR A 67 11.46 -7.81 -9.38
CA TYR A 67 12.82 -7.28 -9.33
C TYR A 67 13.78 -8.17 -8.54
N SER A 68 13.35 -9.36 -8.14
CA SER A 68 14.24 -10.30 -7.46
C SER A 68 15.34 -10.75 -8.44
N GLY A 69 16.55 -10.94 -7.93
CA GLY A 69 17.68 -11.28 -8.77
C GLY A 69 18.56 -10.11 -9.17
N TYR A 70 18.14 -8.88 -8.84
CA TYR A 70 18.93 -7.67 -9.12
C TYR A 70 19.91 -7.32 -7.99
N GLY A 71 20.09 -8.24 -7.04
CA GLY A 71 21.07 -8.07 -5.98
C GLY A 71 20.59 -7.26 -4.78
N LEU A 72 19.34 -6.81 -4.78
CA LEU A 72 18.77 -6.05 -3.67
C LEU A 72 17.91 -6.95 -2.77
N PRO A 73 17.97 -6.76 -1.43
CA PRO A 73 17.09 -7.51 -0.54
C PRO A 73 15.62 -7.25 -0.83
N GLN A 74 14.82 -8.30 -0.79
CA GLN A 74 13.39 -8.21 -1.06
C GLN A 74 12.69 -7.23 -0.12
N ALA A 75 13.09 -7.24 1.17
CA ALA A 75 12.50 -6.32 2.15
C ALA A 75 12.74 -4.85 1.77
N ASP A 76 13.92 -4.53 1.24
CA ASP A 76 14.24 -3.17 0.84
C ASP A 76 13.43 -2.75 -0.39
N LEU A 77 13.22 -3.67 -1.33
CA LEU A 77 12.40 -3.39 -2.52
C LEU A 77 10.95 -3.13 -2.12
N ILE A 78 10.41 -3.91 -1.21
CA ILE A 78 9.04 -3.74 -0.72
C ILE A 78 8.94 -2.41 0.04
N GLN A 79 9.93 -2.08 0.87
CA GLN A 79 9.94 -0.82 1.62
C GLN A 79 9.92 0.39 0.68
N GLU A 80 10.74 0.36 -0.37
CA GLU A 80 10.75 1.43 -1.36
C GLU A 80 9.41 1.52 -2.09
N GLY A 81 8.81 0.38 -2.42
CA GLY A 81 7.49 0.34 -3.05
C GLY A 81 6.43 0.93 -2.15
N ASN A 82 6.49 0.64 -0.85
CA ASN A 82 5.54 1.20 0.12
C ASN A 82 5.68 2.72 0.22
N ILE A 83 6.90 3.23 0.18
CA ILE A 83 7.15 4.67 0.20
C ILE A 83 6.54 5.32 -1.05
N GLY A 84 6.74 4.70 -2.22
CA GLY A 84 6.14 5.17 -3.46
C GLY A 84 4.62 5.16 -3.41
N LEU A 85 4.04 4.12 -2.83
CA LEU A 85 2.59 4.02 -2.66
C LEU A 85 2.06 5.13 -1.76
N MET A 86 2.73 5.41 -0.65
CA MET A 86 2.33 6.49 0.25
C MET A 86 2.33 7.84 -0.46
N LYS A 87 3.33 8.09 -1.30
CA LYS A 87 3.40 9.33 -2.09
C LYS A 87 2.26 9.39 -3.11
N ALA A 88 1.96 8.27 -3.76
CA ALA A 88 0.88 8.20 -4.73
C ALA A 88 -0.47 8.48 -4.07
N VAL A 89 -0.70 7.90 -2.89
CA VAL A 89 -1.94 8.12 -2.13
C VAL A 89 -2.11 9.59 -1.77
N LYS A 90 -1.04 10.25 -1.34
CA LYS A 90 -1.10 11.67 -0.99
C LYS A 90 -1.42 12.58 -2.17
N ARG A 91 -1.01 12.18 -3.37
CA ARG A 91 -1.17 13.00 -4.58
C ARG A 91 -2.38 12.60 -5.41
N PHE A 92 -3.06 11.52 -5.04
CA PHE A 92 -4.14 11.00 -5.83
C PHE A 92 -5.33 11.95 -5.84
N ASN A 93 -5.80 12.30 -7.04
CA ASN A 93 -6.99 13.13 -7.22
C ASN A 93 -8.14 12.23 -7.70
N PRO A 94 -9.15 11.99 -6.85
CA PRO A 94 -10.26 11.10 -7.23
C PRO A 94 -11.13 11.63 -8.37
N GLU A 95 -11.01 12.91 -8.69
CA GLU A 95 -11.78 13.52 -9.79
C GLU A 95 -11.25 13.16 -11.18
N VAL A 96 -10.03 12.63 -11.26
CA VAL A 96 -9.45 12.27 -12.56
C VAL A 96 -10.14 11.06 -13.19
N GLY A 97 -10.79 10.23 -12.39
CA GLY A 97 -11.56 9.09 -12.90
C GLY A 97 -10.76 7.82 -13.14
N VAL A 98 -9.49 7.76 -12.70
CA VAL A 98 -8.67 6.57 -12.79
C VAL A 98 -8.46 5.97 -11.41
N ARG A 99 -8.11 4.69 -11.35
CA ARG A 99 -7.82 4.04 -10.09
C ARG A 99 -6.42 4.40 -9.61
N LEU A 100 -6.20 4.26 -8.28
CA LEU A 100 -4.91 4.55 -7.65
C LEU A 100 -3.79 3.74 -8.29
N VAL A 101 -4.07 2.47 -8.57
CA VAL A 101 -3.14 1.57 -9.24
C VAL A 101 -3.76 1.13 -10.56
N SER A 102 -3.25 1.64 -11.65
CA SER A 102 -3.78 1.32 -12.98
C SER A 102 -2.67 1.09 -13.98
#